data_e9fe7ebf031dda97de0fc1bf2461c504
#
_entry.id   e9fe7ebf031dda97de0fc1bf2461c504
#
_cell.length_a   1.000
_cell.length_b   1.000
_cell.length_c   1.000
_cell.angle_alpha   90.00
_cell.angle_beta   90.00
_cell.angle_gamma   90.00
#
_symmetry.space_group_name_H-M   'P 1'
#
loop_
_entity.id
_entity.type
_entity.pdbx_description
1 polymer ?
#
loop_
_entity_poly.entity_id
_entity_poly.type
_entity_poly.pdbx_seq_one_letter_code
_entity_poly.pdbx_strand_id
1 'polypeptide(L)'
;MVRLTHWVLAVAALGAWFTSEMDGWRGVHMTLGYVAAGALMARLVWALVSPGAGLARWGRMGMGLWRGLQGFVSGRVGASAWMTQALGLTVVALMALVALSVSTGAGMDLGGAVLEDTVWEEWLEELHEWLGNALLLAVLGHLGVVTALSVVRRRMLAMDLVRGGTARGVRLWVERGVAVLLLVALAAFWSQRWSTHGPGMVGAHAQGEHSEGHDHDDDD
;
A
#
# COMPACT_ATOMS: atom_id res chain seq x y z
N MET A 1 15.62 -5.21 -6.11
CA MET A 1 14.36 -5.56 -5.44
C MET A 1 13.87 -4.45 -4.50
N VAL A 2 14.53 -4.21 -3.37
CA VAL A 2 14.06 -3.29 -2.32
C VAL A 2 13.68 -1.89 -2.83
N ARG A 3 14.41 -1.33 -3.79
CA ARG A 3 14.14 -0.01 -4.36
C ARG A 3 12.92 0.01 -5.27
N LEU A 4 12.82 -0.98 -6.18
CA LEU A 4 11.69 -1.08 -7.09
C LEU A 4 10.40 -1.29 -6.31
N THR A 5 10.36 -2.28 -5.40
CA THR A 5 9.18 -2.54 -4.57
C THR A 5 8.84 -1.35 -3.67
N HIS A 6 9.84 -0.57 -3.22
CA HIS A 6 9.58 0.64 -2.46
C HIS A 6 8.84 1.69 -3.28
N TRP A 7 9.32 2.00 -4.50
CA TRP A 7 8.68 3.00 -5.34
C TRP A 7 7.31 2.56 -5.83
N VAL A 8 7.16 1.28 -6.22
CA VAL A 8 5.85 0.73 -6.61
C VAL A 8 4.88 0.85 -5.45
N LEU A 9 5.28 0.45 -4.23
CA LEU A 9 4.44 0.54 -3.05
C LEU A 9 4.08 1.98 -2.71
N ALA A 10 5.05 2.90 -2.75
CA ALA A 10 4.82 4.31 -2.44
C ALA A 10 3.86 4.97 -3.43
N VAL A 11 4.05 4.74 -4.73
CA VAL A 11 3.17 5.31 -5.77
C VAL A 11 1.78 4.69 -5.70
N ALA A 12 1.69 3.36 -5.51
CA ALA A 12 0.41 2.67 -5.42
C ALA A 12 -0.38 3.09 -4.17
N ALA A 13 0.25 3.15 -3.00
CA ALA A 13 -0.42 3.54 -1.75
C ALA A 13 -0.87 5.01 -1.78
N LEU A 14 -0.01 5.95 -2.22
CA LEU A 14 -0.37 7.35 -2.34
C LEU A 14 -1.43 7.57 -3.43
N GLY A 15 -1.31 6.88 -4.56
CA GLY A 15 -2.30 6.94 -5.63
C GLY A 15 -3.66 6.38 -5.19
N ALA A 16 -3.69 5.27 -4.44
CA ALA A 16 -4.91 4.72 -3.88
C ALA A 16 -5.55 5.71 -2.91
N TRP A 17 -4.78 6.31 -2.00
CA TRP A 17 -5.29 7.32 -1.08
C TRP A 17 -5.85 8.54 -1.84
N PHE A 18 -5.14 9.03 -2.86
CA PHE A 18 -5.58 10.19 -3.64
C PHE A 18 -6.87 9.92 -4.43
N THR A 19 -7.07 8.68 -4.87
CA THR A 19 -8.25 8.29 -5.67
C THR A 19 -9.44 7.82 -4.83
N SER A 20 -9.31 7.70 -3.50
CA SER A 20 -10.39 7.26 -2.61
C SER A 20 -11.57 8.24 -2.58
N GLU A 21 -11.28 9.55 -2.65
CA GLU A 21 -12.26 10.63 -2.58
C GLU A 21 -12.77 11.10 -3.97
N MET A 22 -12.30 10.46 -5.04
CA MET A 22 -12.64 10.91 -6.39
C MET A 22 -13.80 10.09 -6.97
N ASP A 23 -14.91 10.75 -7.31
CA ASP A 23 -16.06 10.13 -7.95
C ASP A 23 -15.65 9.46 -9.27
N GLY A 24 -16.12 8.22 -9.47
CA GLY A 24 -15.82 7.43 -10.66
C GLY A 24 -14.43 6.79 -10.72
N TRP A 25 -13.54 7.01 -9.72
CA TRP A 25 -12.19 6.45 -9.67
C TRP A 25 -12.06 5.19 -8.83
N ARG A 26 -13.18 4.63 -8.35
CA ARG A 26 -13.18 3.39 -7.56
C ARG A 26 -12.38 2.26 -8.20
N GLY A 27 -12.49 2.05 -9.51
CA GLY A 27 -11.73 1.01 -10.22
C GLY A 27 -10.22 1.25 -10.20
N VAL A 28 -9.79 2.52 -10.28
CA VAL A 28 -8.37 2.90 -10.16
C VAL A 28 -7.88 2.70 -8.73
N HIS A 29 -8.66 3.15 -7.73
CA HIS A 29 -8.36 2.95 -6.32
C HIS A 29 -8.14 1.45 -6.00
N MET A 30 -9.06 0.59 -6.38
CA MET A 30 -8.98 -0.86 -6.18
C MET A 30 -7.74 -1.46 -6.86
N THR A 31 -7.47 -1.07 -8.11
CA THR A 31 -6.29 -1.54 -8.85
C THR A 31 -5.00 -1.16 -8.13
N LEU A 32 -4.89 0.09 -7.68
CA LEU A 32 -3.72 0.55 -6.94
C LEU A 32 -3.58 -0.18 -5.60
N GLY A 33 -4.69 -0.50 -4.91
CA GLY A 33 -4.71 -1.34 -3.74
C GLY A 33 -4.12 -2.73 -3.99
N TYR A 34 -4.52 -3.40 -5.07
CA TYR A 34 -3.96 -4.70 -5.45
C TYR A 34 -2.49 -4.63 -5.90
N VAL A 35 -2.09 -3.54 -6.56
CA VAL A 35 -0.66 -3.28 -6.85
C VAL A 35 0.15 -3.15 -5.57
N ALA A 36 -0.37 -2.42 -4.59
CA ALA A 36 0.27 -2.29 -3.28
C ALA A 36 0.38 -3.65 -2.58
N ALA A 37 -0.68 -4.48 -2.64
CA ALA A 37 -0.67 -5.85 -2.13
C ALA A 37 0.43 -6.70 -2.77
N GLY A 38 0.52 -6.72 -4.09
CA GLY A 38 1.54 -7.45 -4.84
C GLY A 38 2.96 -6.99 -4.51
N ALA A 39 3.18 -5.67 -4.41
CA ALA A 39 4.48 -5.10 -4.03
C ALA A 39 4.87 -5.47 -2.58
N LEU A 40 3.90 -5.45 -1.65
CA LEU A 40 4.10 -5.87 -0.27
C LEU A 40 4.45 -7.35 -0.19
N MET A 41 3.69 -8.21 -0.87
CA MET A 41 3.96 -9.66 -0.93
C MET A 41 5.34 -9.95 -1.51
N ALA A 42 5.72 -9.32 -2.62
CA ALA A 42 7.05 -9.45 -3.20
C ALA A 42 8.16 -9.05 -2.21
N ARG A 43 7.92 -8.01 -1.41
CA ARG A 43 8.86 -7.57 -0.38
C ARG A 43 8.96 -8.55 0.78
N LEU A 44 7.85 -9.13 1.22
CA LEU A 44 7.81 -10.14 2.28
C LEU A 44 8.52 -11.43 1.83
N VAL A 45 8.20 -11.92 0.64
CA VAL A 45 8.88 -13.10 0.05
C VAL A 45 10.37 -12.85 -0.07
N TRP A 46 10.78 -11.67 -0.57
CA TRP A 46 12.20 -11.32 -0.63
C TRP A 46 12.86 -11.28 0.74
N ALA A 47 12.17 -10.79 1.77
CA ALA A 47 12.69 -10.77 3.13
C ALA A 47 12.85 -12.18 3.71
N LEU A 48 12.03 -13.15 3.31
CA LEU A 48 12.12 -14.55 3.73
C LEU A 48 13.26 -15.29 3.02
N VAL A 49 13.42 -15.06 1.71
CA VAL A 49 14.38 -15.80 0.87
C VAL A 49 15.80 -15.21 0.95
N SER A 50 15.94 -13.92 1.30
CA SER A 50 17.25 -13.25 1.30
C SER A 50 18.09 -13.66 2.52
N PRO A 51 19.30 -14.23 2.36
CA PRO A 51 20.19 -14.54 3.46
C PRO A 51 20.51 -13.28 4.29
N GLY A 52 20.26 -13.31 5.59
CA GLY A 52 20.54 -12.21 6.52
C GLY A 52 19.48 -11.10 6.58
N ALA A 53 18.41 -11.15 5.77
CA ALA A 53 17.28 -10.21 5.84
C ALA A 53 16.04 -10.81 6.54
N GLY A 54 16.10 -12.04 6.99
CA GLY A 54 14.96 -12.81 7.50
C GLY A 54 14.31 -12.27 8.78
N LEU A 55 13.24 -12.94 9.19
CA LEU A 55 12.41 -12.64 10.37
C LEU A 55 13.22 -12.40 11.66
N ALA A 56 14.38 -13.04 11.81
CA ALA A 56 15.29 -12.80 12.93
C ALA A 56 15.83 -11.35 12.99
N ARG A 57 15.93 -10.66 11.87
CA ARG A 57 16.29 -9.22 11.82
C ARG A 57 15.15 -8.36 12.34
N TRP A 58 13.91 -8.73 12.03
CA TRP A 58 12.72 -8.02 12.48
C TRP A 58 12.52 -8.15 13.98
N GLY A 59 12.71 -9.34 14.54
CA GLY A 59 12.68 -9.56 15.99
C GLY A 59 13.77 -8.76 16.73
N ARG A 60 14.99 -8.74 16.19
CA ARG A 60 16.07 -7.91 16.76
C ARG A 60 15.78 -6.40 16.65
N MET A 61 15.05 -5.98 15.63
CA MET A 61 14.66 -4.58 15.42
C MET A 61 13.67 -4.12 16.51
N GLY A 62 12.68 -4.95 16.84
CA GLY A 62 11.72 -4.65 17.92
C GLY A 62 12.39 -4.54 19.31
N MET A 63 13.27 -5.47 19.66
CA MET A 63 14.04 -5.38 20.90
C MET A 63 15.03 -4.20 20.90
N GLY A 64 15.59 -3.87 19.73
CA GLY A 64 16.49 -2.72 19.56
C GLY A 64 15.77 -1.38 19.75
N LEU A 65 14.50 -1.27 19.31
CA LEU A 65 13.68 -0.08 19.49
C LEU A 65 13.42 0.24 20.95
N TRP A 66 13.02 -0.75 21.74
CA TRP A 66 12.78 -0.55 23.18
C TRP A 66 14.05 -0.09 23.92
N ARG A 67 15.16 -0.78 23.69
CA ARG A 67 16.46 -0.39 24.28
C ARG A 67 16.94 0.98 23.80
N GLY A 68 16.69 1.30 22.53
CA GLY A 68 17.04 2.60 21.95
C GLY A 68 16.23 3.74 22.53
N LEU A 69 14.92 3.53 22.76
CA LEU A 69 14.05 4.49 23.41
C LEU A 69 14.53 4.75 24.87
N GLN A 70 14.78 3.71 25.62
CA GLN A 70 15.33 3.84 26.97
C GLN A 70 16.69 4.55 26.98
N GLY A 71 17.58 4.21 26.03
CA GLY A 71 18.89 4.85 25.88
C GLY A 71 18.81 6.31 25.48
N PHE A 72 17.84 6.69 24.65
CA PHE A 72 17.58 8.07 24.27
C PHE A 72 17.06 8.91 25.44
N VAL A 73 16.03 8.39 26.14
CA VAL A 73 15.46 9.08 27.33
C VAL A 73 16.51 9.23 28.44
N SER A 74 17.41 8.26 28.58
CA SER A 74 18.51 8.33 29.55
C SER A 74 19.75 9.11 29.08
N GLY A 75 19.71 9.71 27.89
CA GLY A 75 20.83 10.48 27.31
C GLY A 75 22.04 9.64 26.88
N ARG A 76 21.92 8.29 26.89
CA ARG A 76 23.01 7.37 26.55
C ARG A 76 23.16 7.11 25.07
N VAL A 77 22.14 7.41 24.27
CA VAL A 77 22.11 7.17 22.81
C VAL A 77 22.06 8.49 22.06
N GLY A 78 22.98 8.69 21.12
CA GLY A 78 23.03 9.90 20.30
C GLY A 78 21.84 10.01 19.34
N ALA A 79 21.46 11.24 18.97
CA ALA A 79 20.32 11.54 18.11
C ALA A 79 20.30 10.75 16.77
N SER A 80 21.46 10.57 16.13
CA SER A 80 21.55 9.84 14.85
C SER A 80 21.23 8.34 14.99
N ALA A 81 21.57 7.74 16.13
CA ALA A 81 21.26 6.32 16.40
C ALA A 81 19.77 6.14 16.69
N TRP A 82 19.19 7.03 17.51
CA TRP A 82 17.75 7.07 17.76
C TRP A 82 16.95 7.25 16.48
N MET A 83 17.28 8.22 15.65
CA MET A 83 16.58 8.46 14.37
C MET A 83 16.69 7.27 13.43
N THR A 84 17.78 6.51 13.44
CA THR A 84 17.92 5.29 12.64
C THR A 84 16.95 4.21 13.10
N GLN A 85 16.72 4.09 14.40
CA GLN A 85 15.75 3.14 14.97
C GLN A 85 14.32 3.62 14.68
N ALA A 86 14.04 4.93 14.82
CA ALA A 86 12.77 5.52 14.45
C ALA A 86 12.42 5.27 12.97
N LEU A 87 13.40 5.40 12.06
CA LEU A 87 13.24 5.07 10.65
C LEU A 87 12.83 3.59 10.45
N GLY A 88 13.47 2.69 11.19
CA GLY A 88 13.09 1.28 11.15
C GLY A 88 11.66 1.02 11.63
N LEU A 89 11.25 1.70 12.68
CA LEU A 89 9.88 1.62 13.22
C LEU A 89 8.84 2.13 12.21
N THR A 90 9.10 3.29 11.59
CA THR A 90 8.18 3.83 10.57
C THR A 90 8.03 2.89 9.38
N VAL A 91 9.10 2.21 8.95
CA VAL A 91 9.01 1.19 7.89
C VAL A 91 8.13 0.02 8.30
N VAL A 92 8.29 -0.50 9.53
CA VAL A 92 7.44 -1.61 10.03
C VAL A 92 5.99 -1.17 10.15
N ALA A 93 5.73 0.02 10.70
CA ALA A 93 4.40 0.59 10.83
C ALA A 93 3.72 0.77 9.46
N LEU A 94 4.44 1.32 8.48
CA LEU A 94 3.94 1.47 7.10
C LEU A 94 3.59 0.13 6.48
N MET A 95 4.45 -0.90 6.62
CA MET A 95 4.15 -2.22 6.08
C MET A 95 2.93 -2.86 6.75
N ALA A 96 2.77 -2.70 8.06
CA ALA A 96 1.60 -3.18 8.79
C ALA A 96 0.31 -2.44 8.36
N LEU A 97 0.37 -1.12 8.24
CA LEU A 97 -0.78 -0.32 7.79
C LEU A 97 -1.19 -0.66 6.36
N VAL A 98 -0.23 -0.82 5.43
CA VAL A 98 -0.54 -1.27 4.06
C VAL A 98 -1.17 -2.67 4.08
N ALA A 99 -0.63 -3.60 4.88
CA ALA A 99 -1.19 -4.95 4.99
C ALA A 99 -2.63 -4.93 5.49
N LEU A 100 -2.92 -4.14 6.52
CA LEU A 100 -4.26 -4.01 7.09
C LEU A 100 -5.22 -3.32 6.11
N SER A 101 -4.80 -2.19 5.47
CA SER A 101 -5.62 -1.49 4.47
C SER A 101 -5.95 -2.39 3.27
N VAL A 102 -4.96 -3.15 2.76
CA VAL A 102 -5.18 -4.11 1.67
C VAL A 102 -6.13 -5.23 2.12
N SER A 103 -5.99 -5.74 3.35
CA SER A 103 -6.83 -6.82 3.86
C SER A 103 -8.28 -6.39 4.03
N THR A 104 -8.52 -5.18 4.56
CA THR A 104 -9.88 -4.63 4.70
C THR A 104 -10.50 -4.32 3.35
N GLY A 105 -9.76 -3.67 2.43
CA GLY A 105 -10.26 -3.37 1.08
C GLY A 105 -10.53 -4.64 0.26
N ALA A 106 -9.66 -5.66 0.33
CA ALA A 106 -9.89 -6.94 -0.31
C ALA A 106 -11.07 -7.69 0.34
N GLY A 107 -11.25 -7.57 1.66
CA GLY A 107 -12.38 -8.14 2.39
C GLY A 107 -13.72 -7.60 1.87
N MET A 108 -13.82 -6.30 1.65
CA MET A 108 -15.02 -5.67 1.06
C MET A 108 -15.24 -6.08 -0.40
N ASP A 109 -14.17 -6.12 -1.22
CA ASP A 109 -14.27 -6.49 -2.64
C ASP A 109 -14.64 -7.97 -2.84
N LEU A 110 -14.08 -8.88 -2.06
CA LEU A 110 -14.31 -10.31 -2.15
C LEU A 110 -15.55 -10.77 -1.36
N GLY A 111 -15.90 -10.03 -0.30
CA GLY A 111 -17.07 -10.30 0.53
C GLY A 111 -18.40 -9.97 -0.15
N GLY A 112 -18.42 -8.99 -1.06
CA GLY A 112 -19.54 -8.63 -1.92
C GLY A 112 -20.91 -8.89 -1.29
N ALA A 113 -21.75 -9.63 -1.99
CA ALA A 113 -23.13 -9.94 -1.57
C ALA A 113 -23.26 -10.68 -0.22
N VAL A 114 -22.19 -11.25 0.34
CA VAL A 114 -22.23 -11.91 1.66
C VAL A 114 -22.18 -10.90 2.79
N LEU A 115 -21.52 -9.76 2.56
CA LEU A 115 -21.38 -8.69 3.54
C LEU A 115 -22.43 -7.59 3.36
N GLU A 116 -23.11 -7.55 2.21
CA GLU A 116 -24.11 -6.56 1.85
C GLU A 116 -25.19 -6.45 2.94
N ASP A 117 -25.49 -5.25 3.37
CA ASP A 117 -26.44 -4.91 4.45
C ASP A 117 -26.08 -5.51 5.84
N THR A 118 -24.82 -5.87 6.06
CA THR A 118 -24.39 -6.35 7.38
C THR A 118 -23.64 -5.27 8.16
N VAL A 119 -23.69 -5.35 9.49
CA VAL A 119 -22.90 -4.48 10.40
C VAL A 119 -21.38 -4.60 10.12
N TRP A 120 -20.93 -5.73 9.56
CA TRP A 120 -19.52 -5.96 9.21
C TRP A 120 -19.07 -5.14 8.00
N GLU A 121 -19.97 -4.83 7.07
CA GLU A 121 -19.66 -3.97 5.93
C GLU A 121 -19.31 -2.56 6.42
N GLU A 122 -20.18 -1.95 7.22
CA GLU A 122 -19.97 -0.62 7.80
C GLU A 122 -18.65 -0.56 8.60
N TRP A 123 -18.39 -1.58 9.43
CA TRP A 123 -17.16 -1.67 10.21
C TRP A 123 -15.90 -1.77 9.35
N LEU A 124 -15.94 -2.55 8.28
CA LEU A 124 -14.80 -2.71 7.37
C LEU A 124 -14.55 -1.42 6.58
N GLU A 125 -15.61 -0.72 6.17
CA GLU A 125 -15.52 0.56 5.46
C GLU A 125 -14.88 1.63 6.36
N GLU A 126 -15.42 1.82 7.56
CA GLU A 126 -14.88 2.78 8.52
C GLU A 126 -13.42 2.46 8.90
N LEU A 127 -13.13 1.18 9.15
CA LEU A 127 -11.78 0.74 9.46
C LEU A 127 -10.81 0.97 8.30
N HIS A 128 -11.26 0.69 7.06
CA HIS A 128 -10.45 0.90 5.85
C HIS A 128 -10.12 2.38 5.66
N GLU A 129 -11.09 3.27 5.80
CA GLU A 129 -10.90 4.71 5.72
C GLU A 129 -9.93 5.20 6.80
N TRP A 130 -10.15 4.78 8.05
CA TRP A 130 -9.25 5.13 9.15
C TRP A 130 -7.81 4.66 8.92
N LEU A 131 -7.62 3.44 8.41
CA LEU A 131 -6.32 2.89 8.05
C LEU A 131 -5.67 3.67 6.91
N GLY A 132 -6.42 4.12 5.92
CA GLY A 132 -5.95 4.97 4.83
C GLY A 132 -5.39 6.30 5.33
N ASN A 133 -6.13 6.96 6.23
CA ASN A 133 -5.71 8.21 6.85
C ASN A 133 -4.49 8.03 7.78
N ALA A 134 -4.47 6.94 8.56
CA ALA A 134 -3.32 6.57 9.39
C ALA A 134 -2.08 6.26 8.54
N LEU A 135 -2.24 5.62 7.39
CA LEU A 135 -1.17 5.34 6.43
C LEU A 135 -0.57 6.63 5.88
N LEU A 136 -1.39 7.62 5.50
CA LEU A 136 -0.90 8.92 5.05
C LEU A 136 -0.08 9.60 6.15
N LEU A 137 -0.60 9.64 7.38
CA LEU A 137 0.11 10.22 8.52
C LEU A 137 1.46 9.51 8.77
N ALA A 138 1.48 8.19 8.67
CA ALA A 138 2.70 7.39 8.81
C ALA A 138 3.71 7.67 7.68
N VAL A 139 3.25 7.90 6.43
CA VAL A 139 4.10 8.32 5.30
C VAL A 139 4.73 9.68 5.58
N LEU A 140 3.96 10.65 6.06
CA LEU A 140 4.47 11.97 6.42
C LEU A 140 5.49 11.87 7.56
N GLY A 141 5.22 11.05 8.58
CA GLY A 141 6.16 10.76 9.66
C GLY A 141 7.46 10.13 9.15
N HIS A 142 7.36 9.16 8.23
CA HIS A 142 8.50 8.52 7.60
C HIS A 142 9.38 9.54 6.83
N LEU A 143 8.75 10.39 6.02
CA LEU A 143 9.44 11.45 5.29
C LEU A 143 10.11 12.45 6.26
N GLY A 144 9.45 12.80 7.35
CA GLY A 144 10.00 13.65 8.42
C GLY A 144 11.25 13.03 9.04
N VAL A 145 11.21 11.74 9.40
CA VAL A 145 12.37 11.04 9.97
C VAL A 145 13.52 10.92 8.96
N VAL A 146 13.23 10.61 7.69
CA VAL A 146 14.24 10.55 6.61
C VAL A 146 14.90 11.91 6.43
N THR A 147 14.13 12.99 6.41
CA THR A 147 14.62 14.36 6.25
C THR A 147 15.49 14.77 7.45
N ALA A 148 14.99 14.58 8.67
CA ALA A 148 15.73 14.88 9.89
C ALA A 148 17.07 14.12 9.97
N LEU A 149 17.04 12.81 9.64
CA LEU A 149 18.24 11.99 9.63
C LEU A 149 19.22 12.43 8.52
N SER A 150 18.72 12.87 7.37
CA SER A 150 19.54 13.41 6.27
C SER A 150 20.27 14.69 6.71
N VAL A 151 19.58 15.58 7.42
CA VAL A 151 20.16 16.82 7.97
C VAL A 151 21.23 16.49 9.01
N VAL A 152 20.92 15.64 9.99
CA VAL A 152 21.86 15.26 11.07
C VAL A 152 23.12 14.60 10.51
N ARG A 153 22.97 13.74 9.50
CA ARG A 153 24.09 13.05 8.86
C ARG A 153 24.79 13.86 7.78
N ARG A 154 24.29 15.04 7.44
CA ARG A 154 24.76 15.88 6.32
C ARG A 154 24.85 15.08 5.00
N ARG A 155 23.93 14.13 4.79
CA ARG A 155 23.85 13.26 3.61
C ARG A 155 22.40 13.16 3.16
N MET A 156 22.19 13.28 1.86
CA MET A 156 20.87 13.11 1.24
C MET A 156 20.50 11.61 1.15
N LEU A 157 19.90 11.05 2.21
CA LEU A 157 19.51 9.62 2.24
C LEU A 157 18.52 9.25 1.15
N ALA A 158 17.63 10.16 0.79
CA ALA A 158 16.72 9.97 -0.33
C ALA A 158 17.46 9.79 -1.67
N MET A 159 18.59 10.50 -1.88
CA MET A 159 19.41 10.36 -3.09
C MET A 159 20.10 9.00 -3.18
N ASP A 160 20.47 8.40 -2.05
CA ASP A 160 21.04 7.05 -2.04
C ASP A 160 19.99 6.00 -2.51
N LEU A 161 18.70 6.25 -2.23
CA LEU A 161 17.60 5.43 -2.74
C LEU A 161 17.38 5.63 -4.24
N VAL A 162 17.55 6.84 -4.77
CA VAL A 162 17.39 7.16 -6.20
C VAL A 162 18.61 6.70 -7.01
N ARG A 163 19.83 7.05 -6.59
CA ARG A 163 21.07 6.79 -7.36
C ARG A 163 21.50 5.33 -7.33
N GLY A 164 21.20 4.58 -6.27
CA GLY A 164 21.49 3.14 -6.11
C GLY A 164 22.96 2.77 -6.22
N GLY A 165 23.41 1.94 -5.30
CA GLY A 165 24.66 1.22 -5.45
C GLY A 165 24.57 0.24 -6.62
N THR A 166 25.70 0.02 -7.33
CA THR A 166 25.82 -0.95 -8.42
C THR A 166 25.65 -2.37 -7.88
N ALA A 167 24.42 -2.91 -7.97
CA ALA A 167 24.22 -4.34 -7.75
C ALA A 167 24.85 -5.11 -8.94
N ARG A 168 25.84 -5.95 -8.66
CA ARG A 168 26.55 -6.76 -9.67
C ARG A 168 25.97 -8.18 -9.74
N GLY A 169 25.77 -8.72 -10.93
CA GLY A 169 25.56 -10.15 -11.17
C GLY A 169 24.11 -10.64 -11.08
N VAL A 170 23.95 -11.90 -10.66
CA VAL A 170 22.67 -12.67 -10.57
C VAL A 170 21.54 -11.91 -9.89
N ARG A 171 21.86 -11.04 -8.93
CA ARG A 171 20.88 -10.21 -8.22
C ARG A 171 20.09 -9.26 -9.13
N LEU A 172 20.72 -8.71 -10.17
CA LEU A 172 20.04 -7.84 -11.16
C LEU A 172 19.05 -8.64 -12.02
N TRP A 173 19.38 -9.87 -12.38
CA TRP A 173 18.48 -10.73 -13.14
C TRP A 173 17.26 -11.15 -12.35
N VAL A 174 17.44 -11.50 -11.07
CA VAL A 174 16.33 -11.82 -10.17
C VAL A 174 15.43 -10.59 -9.94
N GLU A 175 16.03 -9.41 -9.72
CA GLU A 175 15.28 -8.17 -9.56
C GLU A 175 14.45 -7.81 -10.81
N ARG A 176 15.03 -8.00 -12.00
CA ARG A 176 14.30 -7.79 -13.26
C ARG A 176 13.22 -8.85 -13.49
N GLY A 177 13.51 -10.11 -13.22
CA GLY A 177 12.54 -11.21 -13.36
C GLY A 177 11.31 -11.00 -12.49
N VAL A 178 11.48 -10.62 -11.21
CA VAL A 178 10.35 -10.33 -10.32
C VAL A 178 9.61 -9.07 -10.75
N ALA A 179 10.30 -8.04 -11.24
CA ALA A 179 9.65 -6.84 -11.78
C ALA A 179 8.77 -7.18 -12.98
N VAL A 180 9.27 -7.99 -13.91
CA VAL A 180 8.51 -8.46 -15.08
C VAL A 180 7.31 -9.30 -14.64
N LEU A 181 7.48 -10.23 -13.70
CA LEU A 181 6.37 -11.04 -13.18
C LEU A 181 5.29 -10.19 -12.52
N LEU A 182 5.67 -9.17 -11.75
CA LEU A 182 4.70 -8.23 -11.15
C LEU A 182 3.96 -7.44 -12.22
N LEU A 183 4.66 -6.96 -13.25
CA LEU A 183 4.02 -6.23 -14.36
C LEU A 183 3.08 -7.13 -15.16
N VAL A 184 3.47 -8.38 -15.43
CA VAL A 184 2.62 -9.35 -16.13
C VAL A 184 1.39 -9.71 -15.29
N ALA A 185 1.57 -9.97 -13.99
CA ALA A 185 0.46 -10.25 -13.09
C ALA A 185 -0.50 -9.06 -12.99
N LEU A 186 0.03 -7.84 -12.94
CA LEU A 186 -0.77 -6.61 -12.94
C LEU A 186 -1.53 -6.43 -14.26
N ALA A 187 -0.88 -6.64 -15.39
CA ALA A 187 -1.50 -6.53 -16.71
C ALA A 187 -2.60 -7.60 -16.90
N ALA A 188 -2.35 -8.84 -16.46
CA ALA A 188 -3.34 -9.91 -16.50
C ALA A 188 -4.54 -9.61 -15.58
N PHE A 189 -4.29 -9.12 -14.36
CA PHE A 189 -5.34 -8.69 -13.45
C PHE A 189 -6.17 -7.54 -14.04
N TRP A 190 -5.51 -6.54 -14.62
CA TRP A 190 -6.17 -5.41 -15.28
C TRP A 190 -7.02 -5.86 -16.46
N SER A 191 -6.49 -6.74 -17.33
CA SER A 191 -7.23 -7.24 -18.48
C SER A 191 -8.47 -8.04 -18.09
N GLN A 192 -8.37 -8.84 -17.03
CA GLN A 192 -9.51 -9.58 -16.48
C GLN A 192 -10.58 -8.63 -15.92
N ARG A 193 -10.18 -7.66 -15.12
CA ARG A 193 -11.12 -6.67 -14.55
C ARG A 193 -11.76 -5.80 -15.62
N TRP A 194 -11.01 -5.39 -16.63
CA TRP A 194 -11.54 -4.61 -17.75
C TRP A 194 -12.55 -5.40 -18.58
N SER A 195 -12.35 -6.68 -18.78
CA SER A 195 -13.28 -7.53 -19.50
C SER A 195 -14.58 -7.81 -18.73
N THR A 196 -14.52 -7.80 -17.39
CA THR A 196 -15.69 -8.06 -16.52
C THR A 196 -16.46 -6.80 -16.12
N HIS A 197 -15.82 -5.61 -16.11
CA HIS A 197 -16.39 -4.35 -15.64
C HIS A 197 -16.16 -3.20 -16.63
N GLY A 198 -15.97 -3.49 -17.93
CA GLY A 198 -15.75 -2.49 -18.95
C GLY A 198 -16.91 -1.50 -19.08
N PRO A 199 -16.69 -0.30 -19.69
CA PRO A 199 -17.63 0.82 -19.69
C PRO A 199 -19.00 0.55 -20.34
N GLY A 200 -19.23 -0.64 -20.90
CA GLY A 200 -20.50 -1.04 -21.47
C GLY A 200 -21.61 -1.40 -20.49
N MET A 201 -21.29 -1.68 -19.20
CA MET A 201 -22.31 -2.07 -18.22
C MET A 201 -22.90 -0.91 -17.42
N VAL A 202 -22.21 0.24 -17.33
CA VAL A 202 -22.73 1.42 -16.63
C VAL A 202 -23.89 2.08 -17.39
N GLY A 203 -23.99 1.86 -18.71
CA GLY A 203 -25.07 2.38 -19.53
C GLY A 203 -26.36 1.55 -19.53
N ALA A 204 -26.31 0.28 -19.16
CA ALA A 204 -27.45 -0.61 -19.25
C ALA A 204 -28.47 -0.42 -18.10
N HIS A 205 -28.00 -0.03 -16.91
CA HIS A 205 -28.90 0.24 -15.77
C HIS A 205 -29.57 1.63 -15.84
N ALA A 206 -28.96 2.62 -16.50
CA ALA A 206 -29.56 3.94 -16.65
C ALA A 206 -30.70 4.02 -17.70
N GLN A 207 -30.83 3.02 -18.57
CA GLN A 207 -31.90 2.98 -19.59
C GLN A 207 -33.12 2.15 -19.18
N GLY A 208 -33.05 1.40 -18.08
CA GLY A 208 -34.17 0.58 -17.59
C GLY A 208 -35.17 1.33 -16.71
N GLU A 209 -34.80 2.44 -16.11
CA GLU A 209 -35.66 3.18 -15.17
C GLU A 209 -36.56 4.27 -15.82
N HIS A 210 -36.45 4.50 -17.11
CA HIS A 210 -37.26 5.52 -17.78
C HIS A 210 -38.39 4.97 -18.67
N SER A 211 -38.71 3.68 -18.67
CA SER A 211 -39.76 3.09 -19.50
C SER A 211 -41.01 2.61 -18.74
N GLU A 212 -41.06 2.75 -17.44
CA GLU A 212 -42.28 2.43 -16.64
C GLU A 212 -42.86 3.69 -16.02
N GLY A 213 -43.71 4.40 -16.73
CA GLY A 213 -44.42 5.55 -16.16
C GLY A 213 -45.08 6.47 -17.15
N HIS A 214 -45.83 5.94 -18.10
CA HIS A 214 -46.80 6.75 -18.83
C HIS A 214 -47.92 5.85 -19.37
N ASP A 215 -48.73 5.30 -18.48
CA ASP A 215 -50.13 4.96 -18.82
C ASP A 215 -50.99 6.05 -18.26
N HIS A 216 -51.40 6.90 -19.15
CA HIS A 216 -52.44 7.89 -18.97
C HIS A 216 -53.76 7.16 -19.24
N ASP A 217 -54.50 6.89 -18.21
CA ASP A 217 -55.94 6.58 -18.32
C ASP A 217 -56.67 7.92 -18.45
N ASP A 218 -56.98 8.28 -19.67
CA ASP A 218 -58.07 9.20 -19.99
C ASP A 218 -59.32 8.32 -20.23
N ASP A 219 -60.24 8.32 -19.30
CA ASP A 219 -61.64 7.93 -19.54
C ASP A 219 -62.58 8.81 -18.74
N ASP A 220 -63.36 9.65 -19.46
CA ASP A 220 -64.66 10.24 -19.21
C ASP A 220 -64.91 11.08 -17.94
#